data_e3e88be40dd42295bfe37cdd027aac90
#
_entry.id   e3e88be40dd42295bfe37cdd027aac90
#
_cell.length_a   1.000
_cell.length_b   1.000
_cell.length_c   1.000
_cell.angle_alpha   90.00
_cell.angle_beta   90.00
_cell.angle_gamma   90.00
#
_symmetry.space_group_name_H-M   'P 1'
#
loop_
_entity.id
_entity.type
_entity.pdbx_description
1 polymer ?
#
loop_
_entity_poly.entity_id
_entity_poly.type
_entity_poly.pdbx_seq_one_letter_code
_entity_poly.pdbx_strand_id
1 'polypeptide(L)'
;EIAGIPLFTFGDNTKKTKSDFQIHLSRLDVNEGEINFIDEQKTSVPFSYNFTDVLWKSNNLPSFIYPQGNLELSGKVDGANPFSLDLTVGATEIKGRFSCSNALLSPFSGYAQKYLGHSVKNGRLSMNIPFSVTPEKISSDVDLQLIKPELKRMSTSTFPLNLDKTLRAMMN
;
A
#
# COMPACT_ATOMS: atom_id res chain seq x y z
N GLU A 1 4.44 13.76 -13.49
CA GLU A 1 3.15 14.38 -13.13
C GLU A 1 2.14 14.08 -14.22
N ILE A 2 1.24 13.14 -13.98
CA ILE A 2 -0.02 13.08 -14.71
C ILE A 2 -0.90 14.10 -13.99
N ALA A 3 -0.97 15.30 -14.55
CA ALA A 3 -1.66 16.44 -13.97
C ALA A 3 -3.09 16.07 -13.55
N GLY A 4 -3.36 16.08 -12.25
CA GLY A 4 -4.66 16.42 -11.68
C GLY A 4 -5.86 15.53 -11.97
N ILE A 5 -5.70 14.26 -12.33
CA ILE A 5 -6.82 13.33 -12.42
C ILE A 5 -6.95 12.63 -11.06
N PRO A 6 -7.96 12.96 -10.23
CA PRO A 6 -8.19 12.20 -9.01
C PRO A 6 -8.57 10.77 -9.39
N LEU A 7 -7.74 9.80 -9.01
CA LEU A 7 -7.98 8.38 -9.28
C LEU A 7 -9.27 7.86 -8.60
N PHE A 8 -9.69 8.48 -7.51
CA PHE A 8 -10.95 8.18 -6.82
C PHE A 8 -11.46 9.44 -6.09
N THR A 9 -12.62 9.92 -6.45
CA THR A 9 -13.38 10.85 -5.62
C THR A 9 -14.63 10.13 -5.11
N PHE A 10 -14.63 9.76 -3.83
CA PHE A 10 -15.87 9.48 -3.10
C PHE A 10 -16.47 10.84 -2.72
N GLY A 11 -17.27 11.44 -3.58
CA GLY A 11 -17.73 12.79 -3.37
C GLY A 11 -19.12 13.04 -3.94
N ASP A 12 -19.88 13.57 -3.09
CA ASP A 12 -21.13 14.36 -3.21
C ASP A 12 -21.75 14.54 -4.60
N ASN A 13 -22.89 13.89 -4.81
CA ASN A 13 -23.69 13.77 -6.02
C ASN A 13 -24.56 15.03 -6.31
N THR A 14 -24.10 16.27 -6.09
CA THR A 14 -24.98 17.42 -6.16
C THR A 14 -24.93 18.26 -7.44
N LYS A 15 -24.20 17.91 -8.48
CA LYS A 15 -24.40 18.53 -9.82
C LYS A 15 -24.12 17.53 -10.94
N LYS A 16 -25.16 16.86 -11.42
CA LYS A 16 -25.12 16.16 -12.72
C LYS A 16 -25.07 17.19 -13.86
N THR A 17 -23.91 17.56 -14.31
CA THR A 17 -23.73 18.01 -15.69
C THR A 17 -23.79 16.73 -16.54
N LYS A 18 -24.88 16.55 -17.29
CA LYS A 18 -24.95 15.51 -18.31
C LYS A 18 -23.88 15.79 -19.36
N SER A 19 -22.76 15.12 -19.28
CA SER A 19 -21.85 14.98 -20.40
C SER A 19 -22.36 13.81 -21.24
N ASP A 20 -22.80 14.06 -22.47
CA ASP A 20 -23.20 13.01 -23.40
C ASP A 20 -22.01 12.19 -23.94
N PHE A 21 -20.80 12.51 -23.46
CA PHE A 21 -19.57 11.85 -23.88
C PHE A 21 -19.12 10.84 -22.81
N GLN A 22 -19.12 9.55 -23.18
CA GLN A 22 -18.61 8.48 -22.32
C GLN A 22 -17.38 7.85 -22.98
N ILE A 23 -16.28 7.76 -22.22
CA ILE A 23 -15.09 7.01 -22.62
C ILE A 23 -15.17 5.65 -21.96
N HIS A 24 -15.18 4.60 -22.76
CA HIS A 24 -15.04 3.23 -22.30
C HIS A 24 -13.62 2.74 -22.57
N LEU A 25 -12.87 2.48 -21.50
CA LEU A 25 -11.53 1.91 -21.58
C LEU A 25 -11.60 0.42 -21.29
N SER A 26 -11.57 -0.40 -22.35
CA SER A 26 -11.67 -1.85 -22.21
C SER A 26 -10.39 -2.50 -21.70
N ARG A 27 -9.24 -1.84 -21.95
CA ARG A 27 -7.94 -2.34 -21.50
C ARG A 27 -6.95 -1.20 -21.36
N LEU A 28 -6.13 -1.27 -20.29
CA LEU A 28 -4.96 -0.42 -20.10
C LEU A 28 -3.80 -1.30 -19.61
N ASP A 29 -2.71 -1.28 -20.35
CA ASP A 29 -1.46 -1.92 -19.96
C ASP A 29 -0.37 -0.85 -19.82
N VAL A 30 0.37 -0.88 -18.72
CA VAL A 30 1.58 -0.10 -18.51
C VAL A 30 2.71 -1.06 -18.24
N ASN A 31 3.84 -0.88 -18.92
CA ASN A 31 5.05 -1.67 -18.71
C ASN A 31 6.18 -0.76 -18.22
N GLU A 32 7.06 -1.32 -17.40
CA GLU A 32 8.25 -0.61 -16.91
C GLU A 32 7.93 0.70 -16.16
N GLY A 33 6.80 0.72 -15.45
CA GLY A 33 6.38 1.86 -14.65
C GLY A 33 7.23 2.03 -13.38
N GLU A 34 7.18 3.24 -12.81
CA GLU A 34 7.74 3.55 -11.50
C GLU A 34 6.69 4.26 -10.65
N ILE A 35 6.56 3.85 -9.38
CA ILE A 35 5.67 4.46 -8.41
C ILE A 35 6.48 4.84 -7.18
N ASN A 36 6.53 6.13 -6.86
CA ASN A 36 7.07 6.63 -5.61
C ASN A 36 5.92 6.91 -4.64
N PHE A 37 5.88 6.15 -3.55
CA PHE A 37 4.95 6.40 -2.46
C PHE A 37 5.67 7.15 -1.34
N ILE A 38 5.20 8.35 -1.01
CA ILE A 38 5.75 9.19 0.06
C ILE A 38 4.61 9.54 1.00
N ASP A 39 4.77 9.22 2.29
CA ASP A 39 3.89 9.70 3.34
C ASP A 39 4.61 10.79 4.14
N GLU A 40 4.13 12.01 3.99
CA GLU A 40 4.64 13.22 4.66
C GLU A 40 4.05 13.41 6.06
N GLN A 41 3.40 12.39 6.65
CA GLN A 41 2.96 12.51 8.04
C GLN A 41 4.13 12.94 8.92
N LYS A 42 3.84 13.78 9.92
CA LYS A 42 4.84 14.36 10.85
C LYS A 42 5.57 13.27 11.66
N THR A 43 6.40 12.49 10.99
CA THR A 43 7.37 11.56 11.55
C THR A 43 8.75 12.17 11.42
N SER A 44 9.67 11.79 12.30
CA SER A 44 11.07 12.28 12.26
C SER A 44 11.81 11.88 10.97
N VAL A 45 11.33 10.83 10.30
CA VAL A 45 11.83 10.35 9.01
C VAL A 45 10.61 10.10 8.13
N PRO A 46 10.50 10.74 6.94
CA PRO A 46 9.43 10.46 6.00
C PRO A 46 9.41 8.98 5.63
N PHE A 47 8.22 8.41 5.55
CA PHE A 47 8.06 7.07 5.01
C PHE A 47 8.05 7.16 3.48
N SER A 48 8.92 6.45 2.82
CA SER A 48 8.89 6.36 1.36
C SER A 48 9.21 4.94 0.89
N TYR A 49 8.50 4.52 -0.14
CA TYR A 49 8.77 3.30 -0.88
C TYR A 49 8.81 3.60 -2.39
N ASN A 50 9.80 3.02 -3.05
CA ASN A 50 9.91 3.05 -4.50
C ASN A 50 9.55 1.68 -5.07
N PHE A 51 8.60 1.68 -6.01
CA PHE A 51 8.18 0.50 -6.78
C PHE A 51 8.68 0.66 -8.19
N THR A 52 9.46 -0.31 -8.68
CA THR A 52 10.07 -0.31 -10.01
C THR A 52 9.60 -1.51 -10.83
N ASP A 53 9.90 -1.48 -12.12
CA ASP A 53 9.49 -2.53 -13.07
C ASP A 53 7.98 -2.82 -12.98
N VAL A 54 7.20 -1.77 -12.77
CA VAL A 54 5.77 -1.90 -12.53
C VAL A 54 5.07 -2.30 -13.82
N LEU A 55 4.40 -3.43 -13.76
CA LEU A 55 3.45 -3.89 -14.76
C LEU A 55 2.04 -3.60 -14.25
N TRP A 56 1.29 -2.83 -15.00
CA TRP A 56 -0.12 -2.58 -14.74
C TRP A 56 -0.94 -3.18 -15.87
N LYS A 57 -1.92 -3.99 -15.53
CA LYS A 57 -2.92 -4.54 -16.44
C LYS A 57 -4.30 -4.28 -15.88
N SER A 58 -5.17 -3.72 -16.68
CA SER A 58 -6.55 -3.56 -16.29
C SER A 58 -7.50 -3.90 -17.43
N ASN A 59 -8.62 -4.52 -17.09
CA ASN A 59 -9.65 -4.93 -18.03
C ASN A 59 -11.01 -4.42 -17.57
N ASN A 60 -11.86 -4.06 -18.55
CA ASN A 60 -13.24 -3.64 -18.32
C ASN A 60 -13.37 -2.44 -17.37
N LEU A 61 -12.58 -1.39 -17.63
CA LEU A 61 -12.73 -0.11 -16.95
C LEU A 61 -13.69 0.80 -17.73
N PRO A 62 -15.01 0.76 -17.45
CA PRO A 62 -16.01 1.45 -18.28
C PRO A 62 -15.89 2.97 -18.24
N SER A 63 -15.38 3.53 -17.15
CA SER A 63 -15.00 4.94 -17.07
C SER A 63 -14.01 5.18 -15.92
N PHE A 64 -13.30 6.30 -15.95
CA PHE A 64 -12.45 6.71 -14.83
C PHE A 64 -13.24 7.11 -13.58
N ILE A 65 -14.53 7.42 -13.73
CA ILE A 65 -15.41 7.85 -12.63
C ILE A 65 -16.04 6.67 -11.93
N TYR A 66 -16.36 5.61 -12.69
CA TYR A 66 -17.00 4.38 -12.18
C TYR A 66 -16.31 3.16 -12.77
N PRO A 67 -15.08 2.87 -12.37
CA PRO A 67 -14.39 1.70 -12.86
C PRO A 67 -15.10 0.44 -12.37
N GLN A 68 -15.34 -0.49 -13.29
CA GLN A 68 -15.80 -1.84 -12.97
C GLN A 68 -14.94 -2.81 -13.75
N GLY A 69 -14.27 -3.71 -13.06
CA GLY A 69 -13.39 -4.66 -13.71
C GLY A 69 -12.25 -5.11 -12.83
N ASN A 70 -11.18 -5.57 -13.45
CA ASN A 70 -10.03 -6.10 -12.77
C ASN A 70 -8.79 -5.22 -13.03
N LEU A 71 -7.98 -5.10 -12.01
CA LEU A 71 -6.68 -4.46 -12.07
C LEU A 71 -5.66 -5.40 -11.43
N GLU A 72 -4.58 -5.65 -12.16
CA GLU A 72 -3.41 -6.36 -11.68
C GLU A 72 -2.21 -5.42 -11.76
N LEU A 73 -1.53 -5.28 -10.63
CA LEU A 73 -0.30 -4.51 -10.50
C LEU A 73 0.78 -5.43 -9.94
N SER A 74 1.93 -5.49 -10.57
CA SER A 74 3.08 -6.24 -10.07
C SER A 74 4.37 -5.52 -10.39
N GLY A 75 5.44 -5.87 -9.69
CA GLY A 75 6.74 -5.25 -9.88
C GLY A 75 7.70 -5.58 -8.75
N LYS A 76 8.63 -4.66 -8.49
CA LYS A 76 9.63 -4.78 -7.44
C LYS A 76 9.53 -3.60 -6.47
N VAL A 77 9.63 -3.89 -5.19
CA VAL A 77 9.83 -2.90 -4.14
C VAL A 77 11.31 -2.87 -3.77
N ASP A 78 11.87 -1.68 -3.53
CA ASP A 78 13.29 -1.46 -3.25
C ASP A 78 14.23 -2.06 -4.33
N GLY A 79 13.79 -2.04 -5.58
CA GLY A 79 14.53 -2.49 -6.75
C GLY A 79 14.74 -4.00 -6.89
N ALA A 80 14.36 -4.81 -5.90
CA ALA A 80 14.67 -6.24 -5.88
C ALA A 80 13.52 -7.16 -5.46
N ASN A 81 12.66 -6.72 -4.55
CA ASN A 81 11.73 -7.60 -3.86
C ASN A 81 10.35 -7.56 -4.53
N PRO A 82 9.75 -8.72 -4.86
CA PRO A 82 8.51 -8.74 -5.62
C PRO A 82 7.32 -8.24 -4.79
N PHE A 83 6.42 -7.52 -5.45
CA PHE A 83 5.10 -7.22 -4.93
C PHE A 83 4.02 -7.50 -5.98
N SER A 84 2.78 -7.68 -5.52
CA SER A 84 1.60 -7.70 -6.37
C SER A 84 0.41 -7.05 -5.67
N LEU A 85 -0.48 -6.50 -6.47
CA LEU A 85 -1.79 -6.00 -6.06
C LEU A 85 -2.81 -6.45 -7.10
N ASP A 86 -3.76 -7.26 -6.66
CA ASP A 86 -4.89 -7.70 -7.46
C ASP A 86 -6.15 -7.01 -6.95
N LEU A 87 -6.89 -6.35 -7.83
CA LEU A 87 -8.14 -5.69 -7.49
C LEU A 87 -9.27 -6.17 -8.40
N THR A 88 -10.42 -6.42 -7.80
CA THR A 88 -11.70 -6.52 -8.49
C THR A 88 -12.57 -5.37 -8.02
N VAL A 89 -12.96 -4.51 -8.97
CA VAL A 89 -13.79 -3.35 -8.71
C VAL A 89 -15.21 -3.67 -9.17
N GLY A 90 -16.13 -3.72 -8.22
CA GLY A 90 -17.56 -3.89 -8.46
C GLY A 90 -18.34 -2.60 -8.23
N ALA A 91 -19.65 -2.63 -8.46
CA ALA A 91 -20.51 -1.46 -8.30
C ALA A 91 -20.59 -0.95 -6.84
N THR A 92 -20.49 -1.85 -5.88
CA THR A 92 -20.67 -1.54 -4.44
C THR A 92 -19.53 -2.01 -3.56
N GLU A 93 -18.59 -2.77 -4.10
CA GLU A 93 -17.51 -3.35 -3.35
C GLU A 93 -16.23 -3.40 -4.20
N ILE A 94 -15.10 -3.09 -3.58
CA ILE A 94 -13.77 -3.35 -4.11
C ILE A 94 -13.17 -4.48 -3.29
N LYS A 95 -12.76 -5.55 -3.93
CA LYS A 95 -11.98 -6.63 -3.33
C LYS A 95 -10.56 -6.58 -3.84
N GLY A 96 -9.61 -6.83 -2.97
CA GLY A 96 -8.23 -6.85 -3.38
C GLY A 96 -7.36 -7.72 -2.51
N ARG A 97 -6.16 -7.94 -3.02
CA ARG A 97 -5.08 -8.58 -2.28
C ARG A 97 -3.78 -7.86 -2.63
N PHE A 98 -3.13 -7.37 -1.61
CA PHE A 98 -1.77 -6.88 -1.72
C PHE A 98 -0.82 -7.93 -1.13
N SER A 99 0.27 -8.22 -1.84
CA SER A 99 1.34 -9.04 -1.31
C SER A 99 2.70 -8.42 -1.62
N CYS A 100 3.63 -8.56 -0.70
CA CYS A 100 5.04 -8.32 -0.98
C CYS A 100 5.90 -9.30 -0.18
N SER A 101 7.07 -9.61 -0.71
CA SER A 101 7.99 -10.56 -0.10
C SER A 101 9.34 -9.91 0.14
N ASN A 102 9.85 -10.09 1.36
CA ASN A 102 11.22 -9.74 1.71
C ASN A 102 11.59 -8.25 1.57
N ALA A 103 10.59 -7.34 1.61
CA ALA A 103 10.81 -5.89 1.55
C ALA A 103 11.62 -5.38 2.75
N LEU A 104 12.32 -4.26 2.59
CA LEU A 104 13.08 -3.65 3.68
C LEU A 104 12.15 -3.15 4.79
N LEU A 105 12.52 -3.41 6.04
CA LEU A 105 11.77 -2.93 7.21
C LEU A 105 12.18 -1.51 7.62
N SER A 106 13.38 -1.07 7.24
CA SER A 106 13.93 0.24 7.65
C SER A 106 13.09 1.46 7.27
N PRO A 107 12.35 1.52 6.15
CA PRO A 107 11.48 2.65 5.85
C PRO A 107 10.38 2.88 6.91
N PHE A 108 9.96 1.83 7.60
CA PHE A 108 8.96 1.93 8.68
C PHE A 108 9.53 2.52 9.99
N SER A 109 10.83 2.88 10.03
CA SER A 109 11.45 3.37 11.26
C SER A 109 10.76 4.61 11.83
N GLY A 110 10.29 5.53 10.99
CA GLY A 110 9.54 6.72 11.43
C GLY A 110 8.26 6.37 12.18
N TYR A 111 7.50 5.43 11.65
CA TYR A 111 6.28 4.93 12.31
C TYR A 111 6.59 4.16 13.60
N ALA A 112 7.60 3.28 13.56
CA ALA A 112 8.02 2.54 14.74
C ALA A 112 8.51 3.48 15.86
N GLN A 113 9.19 4.57 15.55
CA GLN A 113 9.57 5.59 16.52
C GLN A 113 8.35 6.29 17.12
N LYS A 114 7.42 6.72 16.28
CA LYS A 114 6.24 7.48 16.69
C LYS A 114 5.27 6.65 17.53
N TYR A 115 4.98 5.42 17.12
CA TYR A 115 3.92 4.61 17.71
C TYR A 115 4.42 3.53 18.68
N LEU A 116 5.65 3.06 18.51
CA LEU A 116 6.22 1.97 19.31
C LEU A 116 7.44 2.40 20.14
N GLY A 117 7.92 3.64 19.98
CA GLY A 117 9.09 4.14 20.67
C GLY A 117 10.39 3.38 20.32
N HIS A 118 10.45 2.78 19.16
CA HIS A 118 11.60 2.01 18.67
C HIS A 118 12.03 2.48 17.29
N SER A 119 13.33 2.57 17.03
CA SER A 119 13.87 2.71 15.68
C SER A 119 14.12 1.34 15.07
N VAL A 120 13.82 1.20 13.79
CA VAL A 120 14.18 0.02 13.00
C VAL A 120 15.61 0.19 12.49
N LYS A 121 16.46 -0.76 12.78
CA LYS A 121 17.87 -0.77 12.31
C LYS A 121 18.03 -1.64 11.09
N ASN A 122 17.43 -2.80 11.10
CA ASN A 122 17.49 -3.78 10.04
C ASN A 122 16.28 -4.71 10.09
N GLY A 123 16.17 -5.56 9.10
CA GLY A 123 15.13 -6.57 8.99
C GLY A 123 14.37 -6.48 7.69
N ARG A 124 13.59 -7.50 7.46
CA ARG A 124 12.73 -7.61 6.28
C ARG A 124 11.31 -7.97 6.67
N LEU A 125 10.41 -7.67 5.74
CA LEU A 125 8.98 -7.80 5.90
C LEU A 125 8.41 -8.55 4.70
N SER A 126 7.64 -9.60 4.97
CA SER A 126 6.73 -10.18 3.99
C SER A 126 5.30 -9.98 4.48
N MET A 127 4.40 -9.65 3.57
CA MET A 127 2.99 -9.44 3.91
C MET A 127 2.06 -9.97 2.82
N ASN A 128 0.89 -10.41 3.26
CA ASN A 128 -0.23 -10.76 2.41
C ASN A 128 -1.50 -10.18 3.05
N ILE A 129 -2.15 -9.27 2.34
CA ILE A 129 -3.25 -8.46 2.85
C ILE A 129 -4.43 -8.59 1.90
N PRO A 130 -5.30 -9.60 2.05
CA PRO A 130 -6.61 -9.56 1.43
C PRO A 130 -7.46 -8.47 2.09
N PHE A 131 -8.21 -7.72 1.29
CA PHE A 131 -9.08 -6.67 1.80
C PHE A 131 -10.35 -6.53 0.97
N SER A 132 -11.37 -5.96 1.59
CA SER A 132 -12.55 -5.47 0.91
C SER A 132 -12.92 -4.08 1.41
N VAL A 133 -13.43 -3.26 0.49
CA VAL A 133 -13.88 -1.90 0.73
C VAL A 133 -15.30 -1.76 0.23
N THR A 134 -16.21 -1.39 1.12
CA THR A 134 -17.58 -0.99 0.81
C THR A 134 -17.81 0.46 1.26
N PRO A 135 -18.91 1.12 0.90
CA PRO A 135 -19.21 2.46 1.41
C PRO A 135 -19.22 2.55 2.95
N GLU A 136 -19.56 1.45 3.63
CA GLU A 136 -19.76 1.43 5.09
C GLU A 136 -18.51 1.00 5.85
N LYS A 137 -17.63 0.19 5.23
CA LYS A 137 -16.49 -0.39 5.97
C LYS A 137 -15.33 -0.80 5.08
N ILE A 138 -14.16 -0.85 5.70
CA ILE A 138 -12.96 -1.53 5.21
C ILE A 138 -12.75 -2.77 6.07
N SER A 139 -12.56 -3.91 5.43
CA SER A 139 -12.21 -5.17 6.10
C SER A 139 -10.92 -5.71 5.51
N SER A 140 -10.02 -6.18 6.35
CA SER A 140 -8.80 -6.84 5.91
C SER A 140 -8.37 -7.90 6.91
N ASP A 141 -7.69 -8.92 6.42
CA ASP A 141 -6.96 -9.91 7.22
C ASP A 141 -5.48 -9.80 6.87
N VAL A 142 -4.66 -9.44 7.85
CA VAL A 142 -3.25 -9.09 7.62
C VAL A 142 -2.37 -10.24 8.10
N ASP A 143 -1.77 -10.95 7.16
CA ASP A 143 -0.67 -11.87 7.44
C ASP A 143 0.66 -11.15 7.23
N LEU A 144 1.46 -11.09 8.29
CA LEU A 144 2.68 -10.31 8.34
C LEU A 144 3.81 -11.12 8.98
N GLN A 145 4.87 -11.31 8.23
CA GLN A 145 6.07 -12.00 8.67
C GLN A 145 7.26 -11.04 8.75
N LEU A 146 7.84 -10.91 9.94
CA LEU A 146 9.08 -10.20 10.17
C LEU A 146 10.26 -11.17 10.12
N ILE A 147 11.28 -10.80 9.33
CA ILE A 147 12.46 -11.64 9.11
C ILE A 147 13.67 -10.89 9.67
N LYS A 148 14.28 -11.47 10.70
CA LYS A 148 15.46 -10.93 11.41
C LYS A 148 15.31 -9.43 11.74
N PRO A 149 14.21 -9.01 12.40
CA PRO A 149 14.01 -7.61 12.75
C PRO A 149 15.01 -7.17 13.82
N GLU A 150 15.66 -6.05 13.59
CA GLU A 150 16.55 -5.39 14.56
C GLU A 150 15.94 -4.06 14.97
N LEU A 151 15.43 -4.00 16.20
CA LEU A 151 14.83 -2.81 16.77
C LEU A 151 15.73 -2.24 17.86
N LYS A 152 15.80 -0.93 17.96
CA LYS A 152 16.46 -0.23 19.05
C LYS A 152 15.47 0.66 19.78
N ARG A 153 15.30 0.44 21.09
CA ARG A 153 14.46 1.29 21.93
C ARG A 153 15.03 2.70 21.97
N MET A 154 14.18 3.69 21.81
CA MET A 154 14.57 5.10 21.98
C MET A 154 14.65 5.44 23.47
N SER A 155 15.61 6.31 23.84
CA SER A 155 15.76 6.78 25.23
C SER A 155 14.56 7.56 25.74
N THR A 156 13.82 8.20 24.84
CA THR A 156 12.58 8.97 25.12
C THR A 156 11.31 8.14 25.07
N SER A 157 11.42 6.81 24.84
CA SER A 157 10.25 5.96 24.69
C SER A 157 9.50 5.76 26.01
N THR A 158 8.24 6.13 26.01
CA THR A 158 7.26 5.81 27.07
C THR A 158 6.54 4.50 26.83
N PHE A 159 6.81 3.82 25.68
CA PHE A 159 6.16 2.57 25.34
C PHE A 159 6.52 1.46 26.35
N PRO A 160 5.53 0.77 26.94
CA PRO A 160 5.74 -0.12 28.08
C PRO A 160 6.56 -1.38 27.76
N LEU A 161 6.51 -1.84 26.50
CA LEU A 161 7.19 -3.07 26.07
C LEU A 161 8.57 -2.77 25.49
N ASN A 162 9.55 -3.59 25.83
CA ASN A 162 10.84 -3.60 25.12
C ASN A 162 10.80 -4.63 23.99
N LEU A 163 10.32 -4.20 22.82
CA LEU A 163 10.14 -5.09 21.66
C LEU A 163 11.43 -5.77 21.22
N ASP A 164 12.58 -5.14 21.35
CA ASP A 164 13.87 -5.75 21.01
C ASP A 164 14.15 -6.98 21.88
N LYS A 165 13.93 -6.89 23.20
CA LYS A 165 14.10 -8.04 24.10
C LYS A 165 13.06 -9.12 23.85
N THR A 166 11.80 -8.72 23.60
CA THR A 166 10.70 -9.66 23.33
C THR A 166 10.94 -10.43 22.05
N LEU A 167 11.32 -9.77 20.96
CA LEU A 167 11.61 -10.42 19.69
C LEU A 167 12.82 -11.35 19.78
N ARG A 168 13.90 -10.97 20.47
CA ARG A 168 15.05 -11.84 20.69
C ARG A 168 14.69 -13.09 21.50
N ALA A 169 13.78 -12.95 22.48
CA ALA A 169 13.32 -14.10 23.26
C ALA A 169 12.43 -15.07 22.46
N MET A 170 11.73 -14.59 21.42
CA MET A 170 10.91 -15.42 20.54
C MET A 170 11.70 -16.10 19.42
N MET A 171 12.91 -15.61 19.11
CA MET A 171 13.77 -16.13 18.04
C MET A 171 14.82 -17.15 18.51
N ASN A 172 14.97 -17.36 19.82
CA ASN A 172 15.81 -18.38 20.45
C ASN A 172 14.95 -19.57 20.91
#